data_241758da6652741005a646212d1fb7af
#
_entry.id   241758da6652741005a646212d1fb7af
#
_cell.length_a   1.000
_cell.length_b   1.000
_cell.length_c   1.000
_cell.angle_alpha   90.00
_cell.angle_beta   90.00
_cell.angle_gamma   90.00
#
_symmetry.space_group_name_H-M   'P 1'
#
loop_
_entity.id
_entity.type
_entity.pdbx_description
1 polymer ?
#
loop_
_entity_poly.entity_id
_entity_poly.type
_entity_poly.pdbx_seq_one_letter_code
_entity_poly.pdbx_strand_id
1 'polypeptide(L)'
;MAPIHVDENISSLSAILLDDAYYSLFLQGIRTVGGVSVLGTEYIVPFKAKAYLDLKARREAGENVDSRKVKKHKRDALRLAQLLGESEGVDLRGELKDDMLTFVKDCEVGDVNLKQIGVAGVTIAQLLETMKATYGLIG
;
A
#
# COMPACT_ATOMS: atom_id res chain seq x y z
N MET A 1 -2.73 5.94 -17.02
CA MET A 1 -1.81 5.31 -16.05
C MET A 1 -0.44 5.98 -16.14
N ALA A 2 0.10 6.41 -15.02
CA ALA A 2 1.44 6.97 -15.01
C ALA A 2 2.45 5.88 -15.40
N PRO A 3 3.45 6.19 -16.22
CA PRO A 3 4.46 5.20 -16.56
C PRO A 3 5.23 4.78 -15.31
N ILE A 4 5.44 3.49 -15.18
CA ILE A 4 6.23 2.94 -14.08
C ILE A 4 7.70 3.19 -14.40
N HIS A 5 8.41 3.79 -13.47
CA HIS A 5 9.86 3.95 -13.62
C HIS A 5 10.53 2.59 -13.57
N VAL A 6 11.41 2.37 -14.55
CA VAL A 6 11.98 1.05 -14.83
C VAL A 6 12.83 0.50 -13.70
N ASP A 7 13.39 1.37 -12.86
CA ASP A 7 14.36 0.98 -11.84
C ASP A 7 13.72 0.41 -10.56
N GLU A 8 13.17 1.28 -9.70
CA GLU A 8 12.80 0.88 -8.34
C GLU A 8 11.41 0.27 -8.22
N ASN A 9 10.42 0.86 -8.90
CA ASN A 9 9.03 0.42 -8.74
C ASN A 9 8.80 -0.94 -9.37
N ILE A 10 9.41 -1.20 -10.53
CA ILE A 10 9.31 -2.51 -11.17
C ILE A 10 10.00 -3.58 -10.32
N SER A 11 11.19 -3.28 -9.78
CA SER A 11 11.91 -4.23 -8.94
C SER A 11 11.13 -4.60 -7.68
N SER A 12 10.57 -3.59 -7.00
CA SER A 12 9.76 -3.82 -5.80
C SER A 12 8.51 -4.62 -6.12
N LEU A 13 7.79 -4.25 -7.18
CA LEU A 13 6.58 -4.95 -7.58
C LEU A 13 6.90 -6.38 -8.02
N SER A 14 7.96 -6.60 -8.79
CA SER A 14 8.34 -7.92 -9.25
C SER A 14 8.65 -8.86 -8.09
N ALA A 15 9.37 -8.36 -7.07
CA ALA A 15 9.67 -9.15 -5.88
C ALA A 15 8.39 -9.53 -5.12
N ILE A 16 7.47 -8.60 -4.97
CA ILE A 16 6.19 -8.84 -4.28
C ILE A 16 5.35 -9.86 -5.05
N LEU A 17 5.34 -9.80 -6.38
CA LEU A 17 4.57 -10.73 -7.21
C LEU A 17 5.10 -12.16 -7.21
N LEU A 18 6.28 -12.41 -6.65
CA LEU A 18 6.75 -13.78 -6.39
C LEU A 18 5.98 -14.44 -5.25
N ASP A 19 5.29 -13.67 -4.44
CA ASP A 19 4.42 -14.16 -3.37
C ASP A 19 3.06 -14.50 -3.95
N ASP A 20 2.60 -15.73 -3.78
CA ASP A 20 1.35 -16.22 -4.38
C ASP A 20 0.12 -15.42 -3.95
N ALA A 21 0.06 -14.99 -2.70
CA ALA A 21 -1.07 -14.22 -2.19
C ALA A 21 -1.16 -12.86 -2.89
N TYR A 22 -0.03 -12.18 -3.07
CA TYR A 22 0.01 -10.89 -3.76
C TYR A 22 -0.21 -11.02 -5.25
N TYR A 23 0.28 -12.10 -5.86
CA TYR A 23 -0.01 -12.39 -7.27
C TYR A 23 -1.49 -12.58 -7.50
N SER A 24 -2.16 -13.34 -6.63
CA SER A 24 -3.61 -13.52 -6.67
C SER A 24 -4.36 -12.21 -6.56
N LEU A 25 -3.93 -11.35 -5.62
CA LEU A 25 -4.52 -10.02 -5.43
C LEU A 25 -4.38 -9.16 -6.69
N PHE A 26 -3.21 -9.20 -7.31
CA PHE A 26 -2.95 -8.49 -8.57
C PHE A 26 -3.93 -8.93 -9.66
N LEU A 27 -4.10 -10.25 -9.82
CA LEU A 27 -5.01 -10.80 -10.82
C LEU A 27 -6.47 -10.41 -10.57
N GLN A 28 -6.88 -10.30 -9.31
CA GLN A 28 -8.22 -9.84 -8.96
C GLN A 28 -8.46 -8.38 -9.36
N GLY A 29 -7.44 -7.56 -9.22
CA GLY A 29 -7.58 -6.11 -9.37
C GLY A 29 -7.32 -5.57 -10.75
N ILE A 30 -6.65 -6.34 -11.62
CA ILE A 30 -6.28 -5.85 -12.93
C ILE A 30 -7.51 -5.77 -13.84
N ARG A 31 -7.62 -4.65 -14.56
CA ARG A 31 -8.69 -4.38 -15.51
C ARG A 31 -8.09 -3.90 -16.82
N THR A 32 -8.81 -4.12 -17.91
CA THR A 32 -8.43 -3.56 -19.21
C THR A 32 -9.42 -2.45 -19.54
N VAL A 33 -8.91 -1.26 -19.76
CA VAL A 33 -9.72 -0.08 -20.11
C VAL A 33 -9.10 0.54 -21.36
N GLY A 34 -9.85 0.56 -22.46
CA GLY A 34 -9.38 1.11 -23.72
C GLY A 34 -8.10 0.47 -24.23
N GLY A 35 -7.94 -0.86 -24.04
CA GLY A 35 -6.75 -1.58 -24.45
C GLY A 35 -5.55 -1.45 -23.51
N VAL A 36 -5.70 -0.73 -22.39
CA VAL A 36 -4.63 -0.52 -21.40
C VAL A 36 -4.97 -1.25 -20.10
N SER A 37 -4.01 -1.97 -19.56
CA SER A 37 -4.17 -2.64 -18.26
C SER A 37 -3.98 -1.63 -17.14
N VAL A 38 -4.95 -1.57 -16.22
CA VAL A 38 -4.94 -0.67 -15.07
C VAL A 38 -5.22 -1.46 -13.78
N LEU A 39 -4.69 -0.96 -12.68
CA LEU A 39 -4.93 -1.54 -11.35
C LEU A 39 -5.59 -0.48 -10.48
N GLY A 40 -6.74 -0.80 -9.91
CA GLY A 40 -7.49 0.14 -9.07
C GLY A 40 -6.75 0.50 -7.80
N THR A 41 -7.06 1.69 -7.26
CA THR A 41 -6.42 2.22 -6.05
C THR A 41 -6.53 1.25 -4.87
N GLU A 42 -7.69 0.62 -4.70
CA GLU A 42 -7.95 -0.33 -3.62
C GLU A 42 -7.05 -1.57 -3.69
N TYR A 43 -6.50 -1.85 -4.87
CA TYR A 43 -5.52 -2.94 -5.05
C TYR A 43 -4.07 -2.45 -4.98
N ILE A 44 -3.83 -1.17 -5.33
CA ILE A 44 -2.47 -0.60 -5.28
C ILE A 44 -2.00 -0.38 -3.83
N VAL A 45 -2.89 0.09 -2.96
CA VAL A 45 -2.53 0.40 -1.57
C VAL A 45 -1.88 -0.79 -0.85
N PRO A 46 -2.42 -2.02 -0.93
CA PRO A 46 -1.76 -3.17 -0.31
C PRO A 46 -0.33 -3.41 -0.82
N PHE A 47 -0.08 -3.20 -2.12
CA PHE A 47 1.27 -3.34 -2.68
C PHE A 47 2.23 -2.29 -2.13
N LYS A 48 1.78 -1.05 -1.98
CA LYS A 48 2.59 0.01 -1.40
C LYS A 48 2.90 -0.27 0.07
N ALA A 49 1.90 -0.74 0.81
CA ALA A 49 2.08 -1.14 2.20
C ALA A 49 3.09 -2.29 2.34
N LYS A 50 2.97 -3.30 1.47
CA LYS A 50 3.89 -4.44 1.46
C LYS A 50 5.32 -3.99 1.14
N ALA A 51 5.49 -3.13 0.15
CA ALA A 51 6.81 -2.59 -0.21
C ALA A 51 7.45 -1.87 0.99
N TYR A 52 6.66 -1.06 1.69
CA TYR A 52 7.12 -0.39 2.89
C TYR A 52 7.58 -1.39 3.97
N LEU A 53 6.75 -2.38 4.27
CA LEU A 53 7.05 -3.38 5.29
C LEU A 53 8.31 -4.18 4.96
N ASP A 54 8.46 -4.60 3.71
CA ASP A 54 9.62 -5.37 3.27
C ASP A 54 10.91 -4.57 3.36
N LEU A 55 10.90 -3.33 2.88
CA LEU A 55 12.08 -2.48 2.92
C LEU A 55 12.45 -2.10 4.37
N LYS A 56 11.44 -1.84 5.20
CA LYS A 56 11.66 -1.55 6.62
C LYS A 56 12.31 -2.74 7.33
N ALA A 57 11.79 -3.94 7.09
CA ALA A 57 12.34 -5.16 7.69
C ALA A 57 13.78 -5.42 7.25
N ARG A 58 14.08 -5.22 5.97
CA ARG A 58 15.42 -5.38 5.43
C ARG A 58 16.39 -4.37 6.03
N ARG A 59 15.94 -3.14 6.20
CA ARG A 59 16.76 -2.10 6.84
C ARG A 59 17.05 -2.43 8.30
N GLU A 60 16.04 -2.91 9.04
CA GLU A 60 16.21 -3.34 10.43
C GLU A 60 17.12 -4.54 10.56
N ALA A 61 17.19 -5.37 9.53
CA ALA A 61 18.10 -6.52 9.47
C ALA A 61 19.55 -6.13 9.10
N GLY A 62 19.83 -4.84 8.92
CA GLY A 62 21.16 -4.34 8.62
C GLY A 62 21.50 -4.22 7.14
N GLU A 63 20.55 -4.45 6.24
CA GLU A 63 20.78 -4.27 4.81
C GLU A 63 20.87 -2.79 4.47
N ASN A 64 21.59 -2.48 3.40
CA ASN A 64 21.77 -1.12 2.94
C ASN A 64 20.53 -0.67 2.15
N VAL A 65 19.52 -0.18 2.87
CA VAL A 65 18.26 0.32 2.29
C VAL A 65 18.17 1.81 2.55
N ASP A 66 17.89 2.58 1.48
CA ASP A 66 17.71 4.02 1.58
C ASP A 66 16.43 4.33 2.35
N SER A 67 16.57 5.06 3.47
CA SER A 67 15.42 5.42 4.32
C SER A 67 14.38 6.27 3.58
N ARG A 68 14.79 7.01 2.56
CA ARG A 68 13.87 7.82 1.74
C ARG A 68 12.91 6.94 0.93
N LYS A 69 13.37 5.78 0.47
CA LYS A 69 12.53 4.81 -0.24
C LYS A 69 11.50 4.20 0.68
N VAL A 70 11.90 3.86 1.89
CA VAL A 70 10.98 3.33 2.92
C VAL A 70 9.86 4.35 3.17
N LYS A 71 10.24 5.59 3.45
CA LYS A 71 9.28 6.67 3.71
C LYS A 71 8.37 6.94 2.52
N LYS A 72 8.90 6.86 1.30
CA LYS A 72 8.13 7.08 0.08
C LYS A 72 6.98 6.09 -0.05
N HIS A 73 7.23 4.81 0.17
CA HIS A 73 6.18 3.78 0.05
C HIS A 73 5.07 3.99 1.08
N LYS A 74 5.42 4.32 2.31
CA LYS A 74 4.44 4.63 3.34
C LYS A 74 3.60 5.85 2.96
N ARG A 75 4.26 6.92 2.54
CA ARG A 75 3.60 8.15 2.09
C ARG A 75 2.65 7.87 0.92
N ASP A 76 3.11 7.10 -0.07
CA ASP A 76 2.30 6.79 -1.25
C ASP A 76 1.05 5.99 -0.86
N ALA A 77 1.19 5.02 0.04
CA ALA A 77 0.05 4.25 0.54
C ALA A 77 -0.98 5.15 1.22
N LEU A 78 -0.53 6.06 2.07
CA LEU A 78 -1.41 6.98 2.80
C LEU A 78 -2.08 8.00 1.86
N ARG A 79 -1.35 8.51 0.89
CA ARG A 79 -1.91 9.43 -0.11
C ARG A 79 -2.98 8.76 -0.95
N LEU A 80 -2.75 7.53 -1.37
CA LEU A 80 -3.73 6.75 -2.14
C LEU A 80 -4.93 6.36 -1.28
N ALA A 81 -4.73 6.14 0.01
CA ALA A 81 -5.79 5.74 0.92
C ALA A 81 -6.90 6.79 1.01
N GLN A 82 -6.60 8.07 0.80
CA GLN A 82 -7.63 9.12 0.78
C GLN A 82 -8.65 8.93 -0.35
N LEU A 83 -8.33 8.15 -1.36
CA LEU A 83 -9.21 7.85 -2.48
C LEU A 83 -10.09 6.62 -2.26
N LEU A 84 -9.90 5.92 -1.14
CA LEU A 84 -10.60 4.65 -0.87
C LEU A 84 -12.06 4.83 -0.44
N GLY A 85 -12.45 6.03 -0.02
CA GLY A 85 -13.79 6.29 0.52
C GLY A 85 -14.93 5.96 -0.45
N GLU A 86 -14.66 5.98 -1.75
CA GLU A 86 -15.64 5.66 -2.80
C GLU A 86 -15.38 4.30 -3.46
N SER A 87 -14.39 3.56 -2.98
CA SER A 87 -14.02 2.27 -3.53
C SER A 87 -14.93 1.17 -3.01
N GLU A 88 -15.13 0.15 -3.82
CA GLU A 88 -15.69 -1.10 -3.33
C GLU A 88 -14.68 -1.77 -2.40
N GLY A 89 -15.15 -2.44 -1.36
CA GLY A 89 -14.28 -3.14 -0.43
C GLY A 89 -13.52 -4.28 -1.09
N VAL A 90 -12.34 -4.58 -0.56
CA VAL A 90 -11.54 -5.73 -0.95
C VAL A 90 -11.40 -6.63 0.28
N ASP A 91 -11.85 -7.87 0.16
CA ASP A 91 -11.81 -8.82 1.27
C ASP A 91 -10.42 -9.45 1.36
N LEU A 92 -9.57 -8.86 2.18
CA LEU A 92 -8.22 -9.39 2.42
C LEU A 92 -8.26 -10.48 3.48
N ARG A 93 -7.53 -11.57 3.23
CA ARG A 93 -7.45 -12.71 4.13
C ARG A 93 -6.00 -13.19 4.28
N GLY A 94 -5.74 -13.93 5.37
CA GLY A 94 -4.44 -14.53 5.61
C GLY A 94 -3.31 -13.51 5.64
N GLU A 95 -2.26 -13.78 4.89
CA GLU A 95 -1.06 -12.94 4.83
C GLU A 95 -1.37 -11.50 4.41
N LEU A 96 -2.26 -11.31 3.44
CA LEU A 96 -2.63 -9.97 2.95
C LEU A 96 -3.26 -9.15 4.07
N LYS A 97 -4.16 -9.76 4.83
CA LYS A 97 -4.81 -9.11 5.96
C LYS A 97 -3.81 -8.81 7.07
N ASP A 98 -2.94 -9.76 7.39
CA ASP A 98 -1.93 -9.60 8.44
C ASP A 98 -0.96 -8.48 8.11
N ASP A 99 -0.50 -8.40 6.86
CA ASP A 99 0.39 -7.35 6.42
C ASP A 99 -0.27 -5.98 6.51
N MET A 100 -1.53 -5.88 6.09
CA MET A 100 -2.25 -4.61 6.15
C MET A 100 -2.52 -4.18 7.60
N LEU A 101 -2.83 -5.13 8.49
CA LEU A 101 -2.97 -4.84 9.91
C LEU A 101 -1.66 -4.32 10.50
N THR A 102 -0.54 -4.93 10.13
CA THR A 102 0.79 -4.49 10.56
C THR A 102 1.06 -3.06 10.09
N PHE A 103 0.73 -2.77 8.83
CA PHE A 103 0.89 -1.43 8.27
C PHE A 103 0.06 -0.39 9.04
N VAL A 104 -1.21 -0.71 9.29
CA VAL A 104 -2.12 0.20 10.03
C VAL A 104 -1.58 0.47 11.44
N LYS A 105 -1.13 -0.57 12.15
CA LYS A 105 -0.54 -0.41 13.47
C LYS A 105 0.71 0.46 13.44
N ASP A 106 1.55 0.28 12.44
CA ASP A 106 2.75 1.11 12.26
C ASP A 106 2.38 2.57 12.09
N CYS A 107 1.32 2.85 11.34
CA CYS A 107 0.83 4.22 11.15
C CYS A 107 0.20 4.80 12.42
N GLU A 108 -0.43 3.96 13.25
CA GLU A 108 -1.04 4.41 14.51
C GLU A 108 0.01 4.85 15.53
N VAL A 109 1.13 4.13 15.60
CA VAL A 109 2.19 4.45 16.58
C VAL A 109 3.22 5.41 16.04
N GLY A 110 3.30 5.57 14.72
CA GLY A 110 4.23 6.47 14.07
C GLY A 110 3.76 7.92 14.11
N ASP A 111 4.71 8.83 14.01
CA ASP A 111 4.41 10.25 13.91
C ASP A 111 4.28 10.61 12.43
N VAL A 112 3.04 10.61 11.92
CA VAL A 112 2.77 10.90 10.52
C VAL A 112 2.19 12.31 10.40
N ASN A 113 2.88 13.17 9.67
CA ASN A 113 2.39 14.51 9.36
C ASN A 113 1.73 14.50 7.97
N LEU A 114 0.41 14.39 7.94
CA LEU A 114 -0.36 14.32 6.70
C LEU A 114 -0.20 15.55 5.82
N LYS A 115 -0.03 16.72 6.44
CA LYS A 115 0.17 17.97 5.71
C LYS A 115 1.43 17.92 4.85
N GLN A 116 2.51 17.39 5.39
CA GLN A 116 3.79 17.27 4.67
C GLN A 116 3.71 16.33 3.48
N ILE A 117 2.80 15.38 3.50
CA ILE A 117 2.64 14.42 2.41
C ILE A 117 1.49 14.77 1.47
N GLY A 118 0.92 15.96 1.64
CA GLY A 118 -0.10 16.45 0.72
C GLY A 118 -1.50 15.92 0.98
N VAL A 119 -1.78 15.44 2.18
CA VAL A 119 -3.11 14.98 2.57
C VAL A 119 -3.76 16.03 3.47
N ALA A 120 -4.89 16.55 3.05
CA ALA A 120 -5.60 17.61 3.77
C ALA A 120 -7.06 17.20 4.00
N GLY A 121 -7.68 17.80 5.04
CA GLY A 121 -9.09 17.59 5.31
C GLY A 121 -9.45 16.31 6.05
N VAL A 122 -8.46 15.48 6.40
CA VAL A 122 -8.68 14.27 7.18
C VAL A 122 -7.60 14.13 8.25
N THR A 123 -7.93 13.44 9.33
CA THR A 123 -6.95 13.05 10.34
C THR A 123 -6.37 11.68 10.00
N ILE A 124 -5.23 11.34 10.61
CA ILE A 124 -4.66 10.00 10.43
C ILE A 124 -5.64 8.93 10.92
N ALA A 125 -6.33 9.17 12.02
CA ALA A 125 -7.34 8.23 12.55
C ALA A 125 -8.46 7.99 11.55
N GLN A 126 -8.97 9.04 10.90
CA GLN A 126 -10.01 8.91 9.88
C GLN A 126 -9.51 8.13 8.67
N LEU A 127 -8.29 8.41 8.23
CA LEU A 127 -7.68 7.73 7.09
C LEU A 127 -7.51 6.22 7.37
N LEU A 128 -7.04 5.88 8.56
CA LEU A 128 -6.87 4.48 8.96
C LEU A 128 -8.21 3.77 9.12
N GLU A 129 -9.24 4.45 9.60
CA GLU A 129 -10.60 3.89 9.65
C GLU A 129 -11.11 3.56 8.25
N THR A 130 -10.88 4.44 7.29
CA THR A 130 -11.21 4.19 5.88
C THR A 130 -10.51 2.93 5.38
N MET A 131 -9.23 2.79 5.66
CA MET A 131 -8.46 1.60 5.27
C MET A 131 -9.02 0.33 5.92
N LYS A 132 -9.34 0.38 7.21
CA LYS A 132 -9.92 -0.76 7.91
C LYS A 132 -11.25 -1.18 7.29
N ALA A 133 -12.11 -0.21 6.98
CA ALA A 133 -13.40 -0.48 6.37
C ALA A 133 -13.24 -1.09 4.97
N THR A 134 -12.35 -0.52 4.16
CA THR A 134 -12.13 -0.96 2.77
C THR A 134 -11.62 -2.41 2.71
N TYR A 135 -10.74 -2.78 3.62
CA TYR A 135 -10.04 -4.08 3.55
C TYR A 135 -10.55 -5.12 4.57
N GLY A 136 -11.65 -4.82 5.25
CA GLY A 136 -12.22 -5.77 6.21
C GLY A 136 -11.29 -6.06 7.39
N LEU A 137 -10.59 -5.05 7.89
CA LEU A 137 -9.61 -5.20 8.97
C LEU A 137 -10.24 -5.07 10.36
N ILE A 138 -11.53 -4.76 10.42
CA ILE A 138 -12.26 -4.58 11.66
C ILE A 138 -12.79 -5.94 12.12
N GLY A 139 -12.58 -6.28 13.35
CA GLY A 139 -13.14 -7.50 13.89
C GLY A 139 -12.24 -8.25 14.78
#